data_fdd3d92522edb86f95da77c7f4149f73
#
_entry.id   fdd3d92522edb86f95da77c7f4149f73
#
_cell.length_a   1.000
_cell.length_b   1.000
_cell.length_c   1.000
_cell.angle_alpha   90.00
_cell.angle_beta   90.00
_cell.angle_gamma   90.00
#
_symmetry.space_group_name_H-M   'P 1'
#
loop_
_entity.id
_entity.type
_entity.pdbx_description
1 polymer ?
#
loop_
_entity_poly.entity_id
_entity_poly.type
_entity_poly.pdbx_seq_one_letter_code
_entity_poly.pdbx_strand_id
1 'polypeptide(L)'
;MDIEALEFRAACLQAARNFFIGRGYLELDTPALSPALIPESCLEVFRTEYLKPFKTGEEAAVPLFLVPSPEVFIKPVIAAHGRSVFQLSKCYRNCESVGHIHSPEFTMLEYYTMQADYRDSIKITEDFLQTMAQAVAGLPLADPELGAVLSKPFLQLTMDEAFKRFAGFSLAEAETPDLAAHAERLGLGGRAQYESWEWDDLYELLLVHCIEPQLPSDVPVALLDYPARVPCLAQERSEQRTAADGRTYIWKTKERWEVYVRGVELANCYTEARDAEEINRSFADEAAI
;
A
#
# COMPACT_ATOMS: atom_id res chain seq x y z
N MET A 1 12.79 27.34 -7.44
CA MET A 1 11.87 26.32 -7.98
C MET A 1 12.39 26.00 -9.38
N ASP A 2 12.71 24.76 -9.66
CA ASP A 2 13.29 24.31 -10.95
C ASP A 2 12.18 24.10 -11.96
N ILE A 3 12.25 24.78 -13.11
CA ILE A 3 11.21 24.70 -14.15
C ILE A 3 11.18 23.33 -14.80
N GLU A 4 12.34 22.69 -15.01
CA GLU A 4 12.44 21.36 -15.59
C GLU A 4 11.76 20.31 -14.70
N ALA A 5 11.92 20.43 -13.36
CA ALA A 5 11.22 19.58 -12.41
C ALA A 5 9.70 19.77 -12.45
N LEU A 6 9.23 21.00 -12.65
CA LEU A 6 7.79 21.27 -12.79
C LEU A 6 7.23 20.70 -14.10
N GLU A 7 7.96 20.84 -15.20
CA GLU A 7 7.57 20.28 -16.50
C GLU A 7 7.56 18.76 -16.48
N PHE A 8 8.59 18.13 -15.88
CA PHE A 8 8.64 16.68 -15.68
C PHE A 8 7.45 16.18 -14.86
N ARG A 9 7.19 16.83 -13.72
CA ARG A 9 6.03 16.51 -12.88
C ARG A 9 4.71 16.66 -13.63
N ALA A 10 4.54 17.75 -14.38
CA ALA A 10 3.33 17.98 -15.17
C ALA A 10 3.11 16.89 -16.21
N ALA A 11 4.18 16.46 -16.89
CA ALA A 11 4.12 15.36 -17.85
C ALA A 11 3.73 14.03 -17.20
N CYS A 12 4.29 13.71 -16.01
CA CYS A 12 3.89 12.53 -15.24
C CYS A 12 2.39 12.54 -14.90
N LEU A 13 1.88 13.65 -14.35
CA LEU A 13 0.46 13.78 -13.99
C LEU A 13 -0.46 13.67 -15.21
N GLN A 14 -0.06 14.28 -16.33
CA GLN A 14 -0.83 14.18 -17.57
C GLN A 14 -0.82 12.76 -18.16
N ALA A 15 0.32 12.09 -18.13
CA ALA A 15 0.42 10.71 -18.60
C ALA A 15 -0.45 9.76 -17.76
N ALA A 16 -0.45 9.94 -16.43
CA ALA A 16 -1.31 9.17 -15.53
C ALA A 16 -2.79 9.35 -15.86
N ARG A 17 -3.25 10.60 -16.06
CA ARG A 17 -4.63 10.87 -16.46
C ARG A 17 -4.99 10.22 -17.80
N ASN A 18 -4.14 10.38 -18.80
CA ASN A 18 -4.37 9.82 -20.13
C ASN A 18 -4.46 8.28 -20.08
N PHE A 19 -3.65 7.64 -19.25
CA PHE A 19 -3.67 6.19 -19.09
C PHE A 19 -5.03 5.69 -18.56
N PHE A 20 -5.53 6.27 -17.47
CA PHE A 20 -6.79 5.83 -16.86
C PHE A 20 -8.02 6.26 -17.67
N ILE A 21 -8.05 7.50 -18.17
CA ILE A 21 -9.15 7.98 -19.04
C ILE A 21 -9.22 7.13 -20.30
N GLY A 22 -8.08 6.80 -20.93
CA GLY A 22 -8.01 5.95 -22.11
C GLY A 22 -8.53 4.53 -21.90
N ARG A 23 -8.57 4.06 -20.64
CA ARG A 23 -9.15 2.77 -20.22
C ARG A 23 -10.59 2.87 -19.71
N GLY A 24 -11.22 4.05 -19.80
CA GLY A 24 -12.62 4.26 -19.44
C GLY A 24 -12.87 4.48 -17.94
N TYR A 25 -11.82 4.75 -17.15
CA TYR A 25 -12.01 5.14 -15.76
C TYR A 25 -12.55 6.56 -15.66
N LEU A 26 -13.41 6.79 -14.67
CA LEU A 26 -13.87 8.12 -14.31
C LEU A 26 -12.85 8.79 -13.38
N GLU A 27 -12.33 9.95 -13.75
CA GLU A 27 -11.54 10.77 -12.82
C GLU A 27 -12.47 11.39 -11.78
N LEU A 28 -12.12 11.24 -10.50
CA LEU A 28 -12.81 11.87 -9.38
C LEU A 28 -12.00 13.07 -8.87
N ASP A 29 -12.71 14.02 -8.28
CA ASP A 29 -12.16 15.17 -7.55
C ASP A 29 -12.95 15.30 -6.25
N THR A 30 -12.43 14.69 -5.18
CA THR A 30 -13.08 14.63 -3.86
C THR A 30 -12.48 15.63 -2.89
N PRO A 31 -13.18 16.02 -1.81
CA PRO A 31 -12.66 16.95 -0.84
C PRO A 31 -11.35 16.47 -0.18
N ALA A 32 -10.45 17.41 0.11
CA ALA A 32 -9.25 17.16 0.91
C ALA A 32 -9.52 17.24 2.44
N LEU A 33 -10.69 17.75 2.83
CA LEU A 33 -11.13 17.86 4.21
C LEU A 33 -12.29 16.91 4.46
N SER A 34 -12.19 16.10 5.52
CA SER A 34 -13.24 15.17 5.93
C SER A 34 -13.61 15.33 7.40
N PRO A 35 -14.89 15.22 7.76
CA PRO A 35 -15.32 15.20 9.16
C PRO A 35 -15.04 13.86 9.86
N ALA A 36 -14.74 12.81 9.09
CA ALA A 36 -14.41 11.49 9.58
C ALA A 36 -13.38 10.84 8.65
N LEU A 37 -12.61 9.90 9.19
CA LEU A 37 -11.63 9.10 8.46
C LEU A 37 -11.92 7.62 8.63
N ILE A 38 -11.37 6.80 7.76
CA ILE A 38 -11.27 5.36 7.98
C ILE A 38 -10.25 5.18 9.12
N PRO A 39 -10.57 4.41 10.17
CA PRO A 39 -9.63 4.16 11.25
C PRO A 39 -8.42 3.36 10.75
N GLU A 40 -7.24 3.90 10.95
CA GLU A 40 -5.95 3.27 10.67
C GLU A 40 -4.97 3.69 11.77
N SER A 41 -4.70 2.79 12.71
CA SER A 41 -3.89 3.08 13.91
C SER A 41 -2.44 3.45 13.60
N CYS A 42 -1.92 3.02 12.45
CA CYS A 42 -0.57 3.33 12.00
C CYS A 42 -0.43 4.72 11.35
N LEU A 43 -1.53 5.44 11.09
CA LEU A 43 -1.51 6.74 10.42
C LEU A 43 -1.88 7.88 11.35
N GLU A 44 -0.94 8.79 11.55
CA GLU A 44 -1.22 10.07 12.19
C GLU A 44 -1.76 11.08 11.16
N VAL A 45 -2.82 11.81 11.54
CA VAL A 45 -3.52 12.73 10.63
C VAL A 45 -3.40 14.18 11.07
N PHE A 46 -3.43 15.10 10.11
CA PHE A 46 -3.54 16.53 10.40
C PHE A 46 -4.99 16.87 10.77
N ARG A 47 -5.16 17.51 11.94
CA ARG A 47 -6.45 18.01 12.42
C ARG A 47 -6.56 19.50 12.17
N THR A 48 -7.74 19.97 11.80
CA THR A 48 -8.08 21.38 11.61
C THR A 48 -9.51 21.66 12.02
N GLU A 49 -9.95 22.89 11.91
CA GLU A 49 -11.30 23.30 12.25
C GLU A 49 -11.90 24.20 11.15
N TYR A 50 -13.15 23.94 10.82
CA TYR A 50 -13.96 24.86 10.05
C TYR A 50 -14.73 25.76 11.00
N LEU A 51 -14.44 27.06 10.97
CA LEU A 51 -15.12 28.07 11.79
C LEU A 51 -16.41 28.53 11.08
N LYS A 52 -17.56 28.22 11.66
CA LYS A 52 -18.86 28.65 11.10
C LYS A 52 -19.04 30.15 11.25
N PRO A 53 -19.32 30.88 10.16
CA PRO A 53 -19.55 32.30 10.24
C PRO A 53 -20.75 32.61 11.16
N PHE A 54 -20.61 33.65 11.96
CA PHE A 54 -21.68 34.18 12.84
C PHE A 54 -22.15 33.21 13.96
N LYS A 55 -21.41 32.14 14.25
CA LYS A 55 -21.66 31.25 15.38
C LYS A 55 -20.63 31.50 16.50
N THR A 56 -21.04 31.29 17.75
CA THR A 56 -20.18 31.39 18.93
C THR A 56 -20.36 30.17 19.83
N GLY A 57 -19.39 29.88 20.71
CA GLY A 57 -19.43 28.72 21.60
C GLY A 57 -19.03 27.43 20.89
N GLU A 58 -19.37 26.28 21.45
CA GLU A 58 -18.98 24.96 21.00
C GLU A 58 -19.49 24.62 19.57
N GLU A 59 -20.58 25.23 19.14
CA GLU A 59 -21.12 25.05 17.79
C GLU A 59 -20.39 25.86 16.70
N ALA A 60 -19.47 26.76 17.09
CA ALA A 60 -18.77 27.64 16.17
C ALA A 60 -17.71 26.93 15.33
N ALA A 61 -17.12 25.88 15.86
CA ALA A 61 -16.08 25.10 15.20
C ALA A 61 -16.58 23.69 14.84
N VAL A 62 -16.21 23.20 13.66
CA VAL A 62 -16.41 21.83 13.25
C VAL A 62 -15.02 21.19 13.06
N PRO A 63 -14.66 20.16 13.81
CA PRO A 63 -13.39 19.49 13.61
C PRO A 63 -13.38 18.81 12.23
N LEU A 64 -12.27 18.96 11.52
CA LEU A 64 -12.01 18.35 10.23
C LEU A 64 -10.61 17.76 10.21
N PHE A 65 -10.39 16.83 9.31
CA PHE A 65 -9.11 16.19 9.08
C PHE A 65 -8.68 16.40 7.63
N LEU A 66 -7.39 16.60 7.41
CA LEU A 66 -6.81 16.49 6.08
C LEU A 66 -6.68 14.99 5.73
N VAL A 67 -7.19 14.58 4.58
CA VAL A 67 -7.26 13.16 4.21
C VAL A 67 -5.87 12.55 3.94
N PRO A 68 -5.52 11.41 4.55
CA PRO A 68 -4.29 10.67 4.25
C PRO A 68 -4.39 9.91 2.92
N SER A 69 -5.62 9.62 2.46
CA SER A 69 -6.00 9.01 1.19
C SER A 69 -7.41 9.46 0.81
N PRO A 70 -7.76 9.58 -0.47
CA PRO A 70 -9.13 9.90 -0.90
C PRO A 70 -10.11 8.72 -0.74
N GLU A 71 -9.67 7.58 -0.26
CA GLU A 71 -10.43 6.33 -0.09
C GLU A 71 -11.77 6.55 0.62
N VAL A 72 -11.79 7.36 1.68
CA VAL A 72 -13.00 7.66 2.47
C VAL A 72 -14.14 8.23 1.62
N PHE A 73 -13.83 8.93 0.52
CA PHE A 73 -14.81 9.46 -0.43
C PHE A 73 -15.03 8.57 -1.64
N ILE A 74 -13.98 7.85 -2.08
CA ILE A 74 -14.05 7.02 -3.29
C ILE A 74 -14.91 5.78 -3.07
N LYS A 75 -14.74 5.08 -1.94
CA LYS A 75 -15.49 3.83 -1.65
C LYS A 75 -17.01 4.02 -1.67
N PRO A 76 -17.62 5.07 -1.08
CA PRO A 76 -19.04 5.35 -1.24
C PRO A 76 -19.48 5.57 -2.69
N VAL A 77 -18.65 6.21 -3.53
CA VAL A 77 -18.96 6.42 -4.96
C VAL A 77 -18.98 5.08 -5.69
N ILE A 78 -18.00 4.21 -5.44
CA ILE A 78 -17.95 2.88 -6.04
C ILE A 78 -19.16 2.04 -5.62
N ALA A 79 -19.48 2.04 -4.33
CA ALA A 79 -20.62 1.30 -3.78
C ALA A 79 -21.96 1.75 -4.42
N ALA A 80 -22.11 3.05 -4.68
CA ALA A 80 -23.33 3.60 -5.27
C ALA A 80 -23.43 3.38 -6.78
N HIS A 81 -22.33 3.38 -7.51
CA HIS A 81 -22.34 3.50 -8.97
C HIS A 81 -21.68 2.33 -9.72
N GLY A 82 -20.88 1.49 -9.06
CA GLY A 82 -20.25 0.33 -9.67
C GLY A 82 -19.36 0.64 -10.88
N ARG A 83 -18.59 1.74 -10.81
CA ARG A 83 -17.71 2.18 -11.90
C ARG A 83 -16.25 2.14 -11.49
N SER A 84 -15.38 1.78 -12.45
CA SER A 84 -13.94 1.97 -12.28
C SER A 84 -13.61 3.46 -12.25
N VAL A 85 -12.85 3.87 -11.24
CA VAL A 85 -12.54 5.27 -10.97
C VAL A 85 -11.06 5.44 -10.66
N PHE A 86 -10.56 6.67 -10.80
CA PHE A 86 -9.24 7.05 -10.30
C PHE A 86 -9.24 8.49 -9.82
N GLN A 87 -8.27 8.83 -9.01
CA GLN A 87 -8.04 10.20 -8.54
C GLN A 87 -6.56 10.48 -8.39
N LEU A 88 -6.14 11.68 -8.80
CA LEU A 88 -4.84 12.25 -8.49
C LEU A 88 -5.06 13.42 -7.55
N SER A 89 -4.76 13.25 -6.28
CA SER A 89 -5.02 14.27 -5.25
C SER A 89 -3.85 14.49 -4.31
N LYS A 90 -3.89 15.63 -3.63
CA LYS A 90 -3.04 15.88 -2.46
C LYS A 90 -3.55 15.06 -1.30
N CYS A 91 -2.63 14.37 -0.64
CA CYS A 91 -2.83 13.61 0.57
C CYS A 91 -1.85 14.07 1.64
N TYR A 92 -2.21 13.83 2.90
CA TYR A 92 -1.53 14.41 4.05
C TYR A 92 -1.35 13.38 5.15
N ARG A 93 -0.10 13.14 5.56
CA ARG A 93 0.22 12.27 6.70
C ARG A 93 1.07 13.03 7.69
N ASN A 94 0.62 13.08 8.93
CA ASN A 94 1.35 13.71 10.03
C ASN A 94 2.39 12.72 10.59
N CYS A 95 3.41 13.24 11.29
CA CYS A 95 4.49 12.43 11.86
C CYS A 95 5.30 11.58 10.86
N GLU A 96 5.11 11.77 9.55
CA GLU A 96 5.93 11.15 8.53
C GLU A 96 7.38 11.63 8.61
N SER A 97 8.33 10.71 8.39
CA SER A 97 9.73 11.10 8.25
C SER A 97 9.91 11.93 6.98
N VAL A 98 10.53 13.10 7.10
CA VAL A 98 10.81 13.97 5.95
C VAL A 98 12.14 13.58 5.33
N GLY A 99 12.12 13.22 4.03
CA GLY A 99 13.31 12.79 3.31
C GLY A 99 13.17 12.94 1.80
N HIS A 100 13.98 12.18 1.06
CA HIS A 100 13.90 12.18 -0.40
C HIS A 100 12.63 11.48 -0.94
N ILE A 101 12.06 10.56 -0.16
CA ILE A 101 10.93 9.71 -0.55
C ILE A 101 9.64 10.20 0.09
N HIS A 102 9.68 10.61 1.37
CA HIS A 102 8.50 10.98 2.14
C HIS A 102 8.39 12.46 2.40
N SER A 103 7.16 12.97 2.38
CA SER A 103 6.79 14.35 2.71
C SER A 103 5.41 14.35 3.37
N PRO A 104 5.16 15.25 4.35
CA PRO A 104 3.84 15.36 4.99
C PRO A 104 2.68 15.69 4.04
N GLU A 105 2.98 16.33 2.90
CA GLU A 105 2.07 16.53 1.78
C GLU A 105 2.67 15.88 0.55
N PHE A 106 1.90 14.99 -0.08
CA PHE A 106 2.30 14.32 -1.31
C PHE A 106 1.14 14.22 -2.30
N THR A 107 1.40 13.74 -3.51
CA THR A 107 0.34 13.47 -4.48
C THR A 107 0.19 11.96 -4.61
N MET A 108 -1.01 11.48 -4.31
CA MET A 108 -1.39 10.09 -4.46
C MET A 108 -2.15 9.88 -5.77
N LEU A 109 -1.84 8.81 -6.46
CA LEU A 109 -2.72 8.20 -7.45
C LEU A 109 -3.46 7.07 -6.77
N GLU A 110 -4.77 7.21 -6.67
CA GLU A 110 -5.68 6.17 -6.16
C GLU A 110 -6.55 5.68 -7.30
N TYR A 111 -6.70 4.36 -7.50
CA TYR A 111 -7.62 3.85 -8.52
C TYR A 111 -8.29 2.55 -8.09
N TYR A 112 -9.51 2.34 -8.56
CA TYR A 112 -10.31 1.15 -8.29
C TYR A 112 -10.86 0.59 -9.59
N THR A 113 -10.68 -0.73 -9.78
CA THR A 113 -11.12 -1.45 -10.96
C THR A 113 -12.29 -2.35 -10.60
N MET A 114 -13.44 -2.11 -11.21
CA MET A 114 -14.60 -2.96 -10.99
C MET A 114 -14.44 -4.32 -11.66
N GLN A 115 -14.92 -5.37 -10.97
CA GLN A 115 -14.89 -6.76 -11.46
C GLN A 115 -13.47 -7.30 -11.72
N ALA A 116 -12.49 -6.74 -11.04
CA ALA A 116 -11.09 -7.18 -11.06
C ALA A 116 -10.67 -7.62 -9.66
N ASP A 117 -9.65 -8.44 -9.59
CA ASP A 117 -8.97 -8.81 -8.35
C ASP A 117 -7.56 -8.20 -8.27
N TYR A 118 -6.84 -8.51 -7.18
CA TYR A 118 -5.48 -8.02 -6.96
C TYR A 118 -4.47 -8.48 -8.04
N ARG A 119 -4.71 -9.60 -8.72
CA ARG A 119 -3.85 -10.08 -9.80
C ARG A 119 -4.08 -9.34 -11.10
N ASP A 120 -5.34 -9.00 -11.40
CA ASP A 120 -5.67 -8.12 -12.53
C ASP A 120 -5.04 -6.74 -12.35
N SER A 121 -5.04 -6.22 -11.11
CA SER A 121 -4.45 -4.91 -10.80
C SER A 121 -2.92 -4.88 -10.96
N ILE A 122 -2.20 -6.00 -10.75
CA ILE A 122 -0.77 -6.09 -11.05
C ILE A 122 -0.51 -5.76 -12.52
N LYS A 123 -1.30 -6.33 -13.43
CA LYS A 123 -1.13 -6.07 -14.86
C LYS A 123 -1.45 -4.63 -15.23
N ILE A 124 -2.48 -4.05 -14.62
CA ILE A 124 -2.83 -2.63 -14.81
C ILE A 124 -1.69 -1.73 -14.33
N THR A 125 -1.12 -2.01 -13.15
CA THR A 125 -0.01 -1.24 -12.59
C THR A 125 1.28 -1.40 -13.41
N GLU A 126 1.56 -2.61 -13.90
CA GLU A 126 2.69 -2.85 -14.81
C GLU A 126 2.56 -2.02 -16.09
N ASP A 127 1.41 -2.08 -16.76
CA ASP A 127 1.12 -1.31 -17.96
C ASP A 127 1.20 0.21 -17.68
N PHE A 128 0.73 0.64 -16.50
CA PHE A 128 0.79 2.03 -16.07
C PHE A 128 2.24 2.50 -15.92
N LEU A 129 3.09 1.78 -15.19
CA LEU A 129 4.49 2.17 -14.98
C LEU A 129 5.29 2.16 -16.29
N GLN A 130 5.03 1.19 -17.18
CA GLN A 130 5.64 1.16 -18.51
C GLN A 130 5.22 2.38 -19.36
N THR A 131 3.92 2.75 -19.30
CA THR A 131 3.40 3.93 -19.99
C THR A 131 4.01 5.23 -19.45
N MET A 132 4.15 5.33 -18.12
CA MET A 132 4.81 6.46 -17.46
C MET A 132 6.25 6.60 -17.89
N ALA A 133 7.03 5.52 -17.87
CA ALA A 133 8.43 5.51 -18.31
C ALA A 133 8.58 6.00 -19.75
N GLN A 134 7.71 5.54 -20.65
CA GLN A 134 7.69 5.97 -22.05
C GLN A 134 7.32 7.45 -22.21
N ALA A 135 6.33 7.93 -21.47
CA ALA A 135 5.83 9.30 -21.59
C ALA A 135 6.88 10.35 -21.20
N VAL A 136 7.80 10.01 -20.28
CA VAL A 136 8.82 10.95 -19.79
C VAL A 136 10.23 10.70 -20.34
N ALA A 137 10.44 9.65 -21.13
CA ALA A 137 11.77 9.19 -21.56
C ALA A 137 12.62 10.25 -22.29
N GLY A 138 12.00 11.24 -22.92
CA GLY A 138 12.71 12.33 -23.66
C GLY A 138 12.86 13.62 -22.86
N LEU A 139 12.45 13.66 -21.60
CA LEU A 139 12.49 14.88 -20.80
C LEU A 139 13.86 15.04 -20.09
N PRO A 140 14.28 16.27 -19.77
CA PRO A 140 15.61 16.54 -19.19
C PRO A 140 15.91 15.79 -17.90
N LEU A 141 14.91 15.57 -17.04
CA LEU A 141 15.06 14.87 -15.76
C LEU A 141 14.71 13.38 -15.81
N ALA A 142 14.49 12.83 -16.99
CA ALA A 142 14.27 11.39 -17.13
C ALA A 142 15.53 10.61 -16.72
N ASP A 143 15.35 9.60 -15.88
CA ASP A 143 16.38 8.61 -15.56
C ASP A 143 16.24 7.43 -16.54
N PRO A 144 17.17 7.27 -17.52
CA PRO A 144 17.09 6.17 -18.50
C PRO A 144 17.22 4.79 -17.85
N GLU A 145 17.98 4.68 -16.75
CA GLU A 145 18.14 3.40 -16.06
C GLU A 145 16.85 3.02 -15.31
N LEU A 146 16.21 3.99 -14.64
CA LEU A 146 14.90 3.77 -14.03
C LEU A 146 13.86 3.44 -15.10
N GLY A 147 13.86 4.16 -16.23
CA GLY A 147 12.99 3.88 -17.37
C GLY A 147 13.16 2.45 -17.89
N ALA A 148 14.40 1.96 -17.98
CA ALA A 148 14.70 0.59 -18.38
C ALA A 148 14.20 -0.45 -17.36
N VAL A 149 14.28 -0.16 -16.05
CA VAL A 149 13.72 -1.00 -15.00
C VAL A 149 12.18 -1.06 -15.12
N LEU A 150 11.53 0.10 -15.19
CA LEU A 150 10.06 0.21 -15.26
C LEU A 150 9.46 -0.40 -16.55
N SER A 151 10.27 -0.59 -17.60
CA SER A 151 9.83 -1.23 -18.85
C SER A 151 9.81 -2.75 -18.79
N LYS A 152 10.34 -3.35 -17.73
CA LYS A 152 10.35 -4.82 -17.55
C LYS A 152 9.05 -5.31 -16.93
N PRO A 153 8.64 -6.56 -17.21
CA PRO A 153 7.57 -7.23 -16.47
C PRO A 153 7.93 -7.34 -14.99
N PHE A 154 6.93 -7.30 -14.12
CA PHE A 154 7.15 -7.45 -12.69
C PHE A 154 7.59 -8.88 -12.33
N LEU A 155 8.64 -8.99 -11.53
CA LEU A 155 8.95 -10.22 -10.82
C LEU A 155 7.91 -10.39 -9.71
N GLN A 156 7.08 -11.41 -9.82
CA GLN A 156 6.06 -11.72 -8.82
C GLN A 156 6.59 -12.81 -7.88
N LEU A 157 6.54 -12.54 -6.57
CA LEU A 157 6.88 -13.48 -5.50
C LEU A 157 5.77 -13.45 -4.45
N THR A 158 5.27 -14.61 -4.07
CA THR A 158 4.44 -14.68 -2.87
C THR A 158 5.29 -14.35 -1.64
N MET A 159 4.66 -13.87 -0.57
CA MET A 159 5.38 -13.55 0.66
C MET A 159 6.16 -14.77 1.20
N ASP A 160 5.56 -15.95 1.17
CA ASP A 160 6.23 -17.19 1.59
C ASP A 160 7.44 -17.56 0.70
N GLU A 161 7.35 -17.34 -0.62
CA GLU A 161 8.49 -17.53 -1.54
C GLU A 161 9.62 -16.52 -1.28
N ALA A 162 9.27 -15.27 -0.99
CA ALA A 162 10.25 -14.25 -0.63
C ALA A 162 11.00 -14.61 0.66
N PHE A 163 10.30 -15.05 1.71
CA PHE A 163 10.93 -15.50 2.95
C PHE A 163 11.79 -16.76 2.75
N LYS A 164 11.34 -17.73 1.99
CA LYS A 164 12.15 -18.92 1.63
C LYS A 164 13.42 -18.53 0.90
N ARG A 165 13.31 -17.60 -0.05
CA ARG A 165 14.42 -17.17 -0.90
C ARG A 165 15.46 -16.33 -0.15
N PHE A 166 15.02 -15.37 0.65
CA PHE A 166 15.88 -14.32 1.22
C PHE A 166 16.18 -14.54 2.71
N ALA A 167 15.27 -15.14 3.49
CA ALA A 167 15.46 -15.43 4.90
C ALA A 167 15.75 -16.90 5.20
N GLY A 168 15.51 -17.80 4.23
CA GLY A 168 15.88 -19.22 4.30
C GLY A 168 14.90 -20.08 5.12
N PHE A 169 13.65 -19.66 5.28
CA PHE A 169 12.60 -20.45 5.94
C PHE A 169 11.22 -20.19 5.35
N SER A 170 10.26 -21.09 5.60
CA SER A 170 8.87 -20.93 5.19
C SER A 170 8.12 -20.07 6.20
N LEU A 171 7.62 -18.92 5.75
CA LEU A 171 6.78 -18.05 6.58
C LEU A 171 5.45 -18.74 6.92
N ALA A 172 4.92 -19.53 5.99
CA ALA A 172 3.67 -20.26 6.14
C ALA A 172 3.71 -21.34 7.24
N GLU A 173 4.90 -21.78 7.65
CA GLU A 173 5.12 -22.80 8.68
C GLU A 173 5.60 -22.20 10.00
N ALA A 174 5.88 -20.88 10.05
CA ALA A 174 6.51 -20.24 11.20
C ALA A 174 5.45 -19.66 12.17
N GLU A 175 5.58 -20.05 13.43
CA GLU A 175 4.84 -19.44 14.54
C GLU A 175 5.71 -18.36 15.24
N THR A 176 5.14 -17.59 16.18
CA THR A 176 5.83 -16.49 16.87
C THR A 176 7.21 -16.87 17.42
N PRO A 177 7.37 -18.03 18.13
CA PRO A 177 8.68 -18.46 18.61
C PRO A 177 9.70 -18.76 17.50
N ASP A 178 9.22 -19.19 16.32
CA ASP A 178 10.08 -19.49 15.17
C ASP A 178 10.57 -18.19 14.54
N LEU A 179 9.70 -17.19 14.38
CA LEU A 179 10.09 -15.87 13.90
C LEU A 179 11.12 -15.20 14.81
N ALA A 180 10.91 -15.26 16.14
CA ALA A 180 11.88 -14.73 17.11
C ALA A 180 13.24 -15.44 17.00
N ALA A 181 13.25 -16.77 16.83
CA ALA A 181 14.49 -17.53 16.63
C ALA A 181 15.18 -17.18 15.28
N HIS A 182 14.41 -16.93 14.23
CA HIS A 182 14.94 -16.45 12.95
C HIS A 182 15.52 -15.05 13.06
N ALA A 183 14.83 -14.11 13.74
CA ALA A 183 15.33 -12.76 13.98
C ALA A 183 16.67 -12.78 14.75
N GLU A 184 16.77 -13.58 15.81
CA GLU A 184 18.04 -13.78 16.56
C GLU A 184 19.14 -14.36 15.66
N ARG A 185 18.85 -15.40 14.89
CA ARG A 185 19.81 -16.03 13.95
C ARG A 185 20.31 -15.06 12.88
N LEU A 186 19.45 -14.13 12.44
CA LEU A 186 19.78 -13.12 11.45
C LEU A 186 20.43 -11.85 12.05
N GLY A 187 20.65 -11.84 13.37
CA GLY A 187 21.39 -10.77 14.07
C GLY A 187 20.58 -9.51 14.32
N LEU A 188 19.26 -9.58 14.29
CA LEU A 188 18.37 -8.43 14.50
C LEU A 188 18.15 -8.09 15.98
N GLY A 189 18.57 -8.97 16.91
CA GLY A 189 18.47 -8.78 18.34
C GLY A 189 18.51 -10.11 19.10
N GLY A 190 18.49 -10.07 20.44
CA GLY A 190 18.43 -11.26 21.28
C GLY A 190 17.00 -11.71 21.57
N ARG A 191 16.77 -13.01 21.72
CA ARG A 191 15.45 -13.61 21.92
C ARG A 191 14.64 -12.98 23.08
N ALA A 192 15.31 -12.58 24.16
CA ALA A 192 14.67 -11.91 25.29
C ALA A 192 14.01 -10.56 24.93
N GLN A 193 14.47 -9.91 23.87
CA GLN A 193 13.87 -8.68 23.36
C GLN A 193 12.49 -8.91 22.77
N TYR A 194 12.22 -10.12 22.27
CA TYR A 194 11.02 -10.48 21.54
C TYR A 194 9.97 -11.23 22.36
N GLU A 195 10.16 -11.37 23.69
CA GLU A 195 9.25 -12.14 24.55
C GLU A 195 7.81 -11.61 24.58
N SER A 196 7.63 -10.29 24.33
CA SER A 196 6.31 -9.62 24.31
C SER A 196 5.84 -9.24 22.92
N TRP A 197 6.58 -9.62 21.88
CA TRP A 197 6.23 -9.26 20.52
C TRP A 197 5.23 -10.26 19.93
N GLU A 198 4.26 -9.73 19.22
CA GLU A 198 3.30 -10.54 18.48
C GLU A 198 3.90 -11.04 17.16
N TRP A 199 3.16 -11.89 16.49
CA TRP A 199 3.61 -12.50 15.24
C TRP A 199 3.86 -11.49 14.13
N ASP A 200 2.97 -10.50 14.01
CA ASP A 200 3.02 -9.43 13.02
C ASP A 200 4.18 -8.46 13.25
N ASP A 201 4.51 -8.10 14.50
CA ASP A 201 5.71 -7.31 14.84
C ASP A 201 6.99 -7.99 14.33
N LEU A 202 7.11 -9.29 14.57
CA LEU A 202 8.28 -10.08 14.15
C LEU A 202 8.33 -10.29 12.64
N TYR A 203 7.17 -10.48 12.02
CA TYR A 203 7.03 -10.55 10.57
C TYR A 203 7.53 -9.25 9.93
N GLU A 204 7.04 -8.10 10.41
CA GLU A 204 7.42 -6.80 9.88
C GLU A 204 8.90 -6.50 10.06
N LEU A 205 9.46 -6.79 11.25
CA LEU A 205 10.90 -6.70 11.48
C LEU A 205 11.70 -7.50 10.45
N LEU A 206 11.30 -8.74 10.18
CA LEU A 206 11.98 -9.61 9.23
C LEU A 206 11.77 -9.15 7.78
N LEU A 207 10.58 -8.68 7.43
CA LEU A 207 10.27 -8.12 6.12
C LEU A 207 11.21 -6.94 5.81
N VAL A 208 11.20 -5.92 6.66
CA VAL A 208 11.96 -4.68 6.48
C VAL A 208 13.48 -4.90 6.49
N HIS A 209 13.97 -5.78 7.37
CA HIS A 209 15.42 -5.96 7.54
C HIS A 209 16.03 -7.11 6.74
N CYS A 210 15.24 -8.10 6.34
CA CYS A 210 15.78 -9.29 5.68
C CYS A 210 15.23 -9.52 4.27
N ILE A 211 14.05 -9.06 3.94
CA ILE A 211 13.43 -9.31 2.63
C ILE A 211 13.61 -8.11 1.71
N GLU A 212 13.09 -6.95 2.10
CA GLU A 212 13.12 -5.74 1.26
C GLU A 212 14.53 -5.34 0.79
N PRO A 213 15.59 -5.37 1.64
CA PRO A 213 16.94 -5.02 1.21
C PRO A 213 17.56 -5.98 0.19
N GLN A 214 16.99 -7.17 0.03
CA GLN A 214 17.46 -8.20 -0.91
C GLN A 214 16.63 -8.29 -2.19
N LEU A 215 15.57 -7.48 -2.31
CA LEU A 215 14.77 -7.44 -3.53
C LEU A 215 15.63 -6.95 -4.70
N PRO A 216 15.51 -7.56 -5.89
CA PRO A 216 16.24 -7.12 -7.08
C PRO A 216 15.99 -5.65 -7.41
N SER A 217 17.03 -4.90 -7.72
CA SER A 217 16.94 -3.48 -8.08
C SER A 217 16.83 -3.24 -9.59
N ASP A 218 17.04 -4.27 -10.39
CA ASP A 218 17.05 -4.21 -11.86
C ASP A 218 15.71 -4.57 -12.51
N VAL A 219 14.69 -4.91 -11.71
CA VAL A 219 13.33 -5.25 -12.13
C VAL A 219 12.35 -4.80 -11.06
N PRO A 220 11.12 -4.35 -11.39
CA PRO A 220 10.09 -4.14 -10.40
C PRO A 220 9.68 -5.48 -9.77
N VAL A 221 9.49 -5.50 -8.45
CA VAL A 221 9.10 -6.70 -7.71
C VAL A 221 7.72 -6.50 -7.09
N ALA A 222 6.81 -7.41 -7.36
CA ALA A 222 5.53 -7.48 -6.67
C ALA A 222 5.58 -8.59 -5.61
N LEU A 223 5.43 -8.23 -4.34
CA LEU A 223 5.23 -9.16 -3.24
C LEU A 223 3.73 -9.39 -3.06
N LEU A 224 3.31 -10.66 -3.10
CA LEU A 224 1.90 -11.05 -3.11
C LEU A 224 1.53 -11.94 -1.93
N ASP A 225 0.22 -12.15 -1.76
CA ASP A 225 -0.34 -13.15 -0.84
C ASP A 225 0.18 -12.90 0.60
N TYR A 226 -0.07 -11.70 1.13
CA TYR A 226 0.30 -11.30 2.48
C TYR A 226 -0.34 -12.22 3.53
N PRO A 227 0.34 -12.54 4.64
CA PRO A 227 -0.24 -13.38 5.67
C PRO A 227 -1.55 -12.79 6.22
N ALA A 228 -2.58 -13.63 6.41
CA ALA A 228 -3.85 -13.17 6.96
C ALA A 228 -3.76 -12.68 8.42
N ARG A 229 -2.65 -12.97 9.10
CA ARG A 229 -2.33 -12.46 10.45
C ARG A 229 -2.00 -10.95 10.44
N VAL A 230 -1.59 -10.41 9.29
CA VAL A 230 -1.36 -8.97 9.13
C VAL A 230 -2.71 -8.30 8.86
N PRO A 231 -3.19 -7.41 9.75
CA PRO A 231 -4.49 -6.77 9.60
C PRO A 231 -4.56 -5.92 8.32
N CYS A 232 -5.59 -6.12 7.52
CA CYS A 232 -5.96 -5.23 6.41
C CYS A 232 -7.35 -5.58 5.89
N LEU A 233 -7.98 -4.67 5.15
CA LEU A 233 -9.31 -4.83 4.57
C LEU A 233 -9.31 -5.58 3.22
N ALA A 234 -8.35 -6.46 3.01
CA ALA A 234 -8.27 -7.31 1.84
C ALA A 234 -9.06 -8.62 2.00
N GLN A 235 -9.60 -9.12 0.90
CA GLN A 235 -10.25 -10.42 0.84
C GLN A 235 -9.29 -11.53 1.31
N GLU A 236 -9.77 -12.44 2.19
CA GLU A 236 -8.98 -13.58 2.66
C GLU A 236 -9.04 -14.74 1.68
N ARG A 237 -7.91 -15.41 1.52
CA ARG A 237 -7.75 -16.70 0.82
C ARG A 237 -7.27 -17.78 1.76
N SER A 238 -7.70 -19.01 1.51
CA SER A 238 -7.21 -20.18 2.24
C SER A 238 -6.70 -21.22 1.26
N GLU A 239 -5.54 -21.79 1.54
CA GLU A 239 -4.92 -22.85 0.75
C GLU A 239 -4.49 -23.99 1.67
N GLN A 240 -4.81 -25.21 1.29
CA GLN A 240 -4.30 -26.40 1.97
C GLN A 240 -2.89 -26.70 1.49
N ARG A 241 -1.93 -26.76 2.40
CA ARG A 241 -0.52 -27.06 2.13
C ARG A 241 -0.04 -28.26 2.94
N THR A 242 1.05 -28.86 2.48
CA THR A 242 1.71 -29.97 3.18
C THR A 242 3.14 -29.55 3.51
N ALA A 243 3.49 -29.58 4.80
CA ALA A 243 4.83 -29.32 5.28
C ALA A 243 5.80 -30.44 4.89
N ALA A 244 7.10 -30.19 5.02
CA ALA A 244 8.15 -31.16 4.70
C ALA A 244 8.09 -32.44 5.57
N ASP A 245 7.52 -32.36 6.77
CA ASP A 245 7.29 -33.48 7.69
C ASP A 245 6.02 -34.28 7.39
N GLY A 246 5.26 -33.90 6.33
CA GLY A 246 4.01 -34.55 5.90
C GLY A 246 2.75 -34.05 6.60
N ARG A 247 2.84 -33.09 7.55
CA ARG A 247 1.66 -32.46 8.16
C ARG A 247 0.92 -31.60 7.13
N THR A 248 -0.39 -31.71 7.12
CA THR A 248 -1.25 -30.85 6.33
C THR A 248 -1.76 -29.69 7.19
N TYR A 249 -1.68 -28.48 6.67
CA TYR A 249 -2.15 -27.26 7.35
C TYR A 249 -2.87 -26.33 6.36
N ILE A 250 -3.64 -25.38 6.91
CA ILE A 250 -4.27 -24.34 6.11
C ILE A 250 -3.43 -23.07 6.21
N TRP A 251 -2.92 -22.63 5.06
CA TRP A 251 -2.28 -21.34 4.94
C TRP A 251 -3.32 -20.31 4.52
N LYS A 252 -3.45 -19.26 5.32
CA LYS A 252 -4.36 -18.14 5.08
C LYS A 252 -3.59 -16.91 4.67
N THR A 253 -4.02 -16.30 3.57
CA THR A 253 -3.41 -15.09 3.02
C THR A 253 -4.47 -14.06 2.68
N LYS A 254 -4.05 -12.81 2.56
CA LYS A 254 -4.85 -11.71 2.02
C LYS A 254 -4.53 -11.55 0.53
N GLU A 255 -5.54 -11.30 -0.27
CA GLU A 255 -5.42 -10.93 -1.69
C GLU A 255 -4.86 -9.51 -1.83
N ARG A 256 -3.60 -9.34 -1.48
CA ARG A 256 -2.85 -8.09 -1.44
C ARG A 256 -1.51 -8.24 -2.14
N TRP A 257 -1.03 -7.15 -2.72
CA TRP A 257 0.35 -7.02 -3.19
C TRP A 257 0.91 -5.62 -2.89
N GLU A 258 2.23 -5.57 -2.82
CA GLU A 258 3.02 -4.34 -2.85
C GLU A 258 4.06 -4.41 -3.96
N VAL A 259 4.30 -3.29 -4.65
CA VAL A 259 5.30 -3.20 -5.72
C VAL A 259 6.47 -2.36 -5.25
N TYR A 260 7.65 -2.95 -5.36
CA TYR A 260 8.94 -2.34 -5.06
C TYR A 260 9.73 -2.08 -6.32
N VAL A 261 10.32 -0.89 -6.41
CA VAL A 261 11.24 -0.50 -7.48
C VAL A 261 12.50 0.08 -6.87
N ARG A 262 13.67 -0.55 -7.14
CA ARG A 262 14.95 -0.15 -6.55
C ARG A 262 14.93 -0.03 -5.02
N GLY A 263 14.22 -0.93 -4.35
CA GLY A 263 14.11 -0.96 -2.89
C GLY A 263 13.14 0.07 -2.30
N VAL A 264 12.35 0.74 -3.14
CA VAL A 264 11.31 1.69 -2.70
C VAL A 264 9.94 1.10 -3.00
N GLU A 265 9.08 1.00 -1.99
CA GLU A 265 7.68 0.70 -2.17
C GLU A 265 6.99 1.85 -2.93
N LEU A 266 6.42 1.54 -4.10
CA LEU A 266 5.72 2.52 -4.92
C LEU A 266 4.21 2.47 -4.76
N ALA A 267 3.65 1.30 -4.52
CA ALA A 267 2.20 1.09 -4.48
C ALA A 267 1.86 -0.18 -3.74
N ASN A 268 0.69 -0.17 -3.11
CA ASN A 268 0.02 -1.38 -2.63
C ASN A 268 -1.37 -1.48 -3.25
N CYS A 269 -1.92 -2.67 -3.28
CA CYS A 269 -3.29 -2.90 -3.73
C CYS A 269 -3.82 -4.22 -3.16
N TYR A 270 -5.13 -4.31 -3.04
CA TYR A 270 -5.79 -5.53 -2.60
C TYR A 270 -7.17 -5.69 -3.25
N THR A 271 -7.68 -6.92 -3.23
CA THR A 271 -9.09 -7.18 -3.50
C THR A 271 -9.88 -6.77 -2.26
N GLU A 272 -10.84 -5.86 -2.42
CA GLU A 272 -11.65 -5.35 -1.31
C GLU A 272 -12.40 -6.47 -0.57
N ALA A 273 -12.34 -6.45 0.76
CA ALA A 273 -13.17 -7.30 1.60
C ALA A 273 -14.66 -7.00 1.35
N ARG A 274 -15.49 -8.05 1.37
CA ARG A 274 -16.92 -7.94 1.04
C ARG A 274 -17.83 -8.27 2.22
N ASP A 275 -17.28 -8.83 3.29
CA ASP A 275 -18.04 -9.16 4.49
C ASP A 275 -18.17 -7.94 5.39
N ALA A 276 -19.39 -7.41 5.50
CA ALA A 276 -19.67 -6.22 6.30
C ALA A 276 -19.42 -6.44 7.79
N GLU A 277 -19.57 -7.67 8.31
CA GLU A 277 -19.28 -7.97 9.72
C GLU A 277 -17.78 -7.97 9.99
N GLU A 278 -16.99 -8.52 9.07
CA GLU A 278 -15.52 -8.48 9.12
C GLU A 278 -15.01 -7.04 9.06
N ILE A 279 -15.50 -6.23 8.12
CA ILE A 279 -15.12 -4.82 7.97
C ILE A 279 -15.47 -4.01 9.22
N ASN A 280 -16.68 -4.16 9.75
CA ASN A 280 -17.10 -3.44 10.97
C ASN A 280 -16.28 -3.85 12.19
N ARG A 281 -15.89 -5.11 12.31
CA ARG A 281 -15.01 -5.59 13.37
C ARG A 281 -13.63 -4.98 13.26
N SER A 282 -13.03 -5.00 12.05
CA SER A 282 -11.73 -4.38 11.79
C SER A 282 -11.74 -2.89 12.16
N PHE A 283 -12.77 -2.14 11.78
CA PHE A 283 -12.88 -0.73 12.17
C PHE A 283 -13.01 -0.52 13.67
N ALA A 284 -13.71 -1.41 14.37
CA ALA A 284 -13.84 -1.33 15.83
C ALA A 284 -12.52 -1.63 16.54
N ASP A 285 -11.78 -2.61 16.06
CA ASP A 285 -10.47 -3.00 16.58
C ASP A 285 -9.44 -1.86 16.37
N GLU A 286 -9.34 -1.30 15.16
CA GLU A 286 -8.48 -0.17 14.84
C GLU A 286 -8.82 1.10 15.64
N ALA A 287 -10.10 1.37 15.88
CA ALA A 287 -10.54 2.53 16.66
C ALA A 287 -10.29 2.38 18.17
N ALA A 288 -9.97 1.19 18.66
CA ALA A 288 -9.70 0.90 20.06
C ALA A 288 -8.21 1.08 20.44
N ILE A 289 -7.33 1.14 19.45
CA ILE A 289 -5.89 1.41 19.58
C ILE A 289 -5.65 2.91 19.70
#